data_2842f0d65c36c5b1d7adbab21b5f9c78
#
_entry.id   2842f0d65c36c5b1d7adbab21b5f9c78
#
_cell.length_a   1.000
_cell.length_b   1.000
_cell.length_c   1.000
_cell.angle_alpha   90.00
_cell.angle_beta   90.00
_cell.angle_gamma   90.00
#
_symmetry.space_group_name_H-M   'P 1'
#
loop_
_entity.id
_entity.type
_entity.pdbx_description
1 polymer ?
#
loop_
_entity_poly.entity_id
_entity_poly.type
_entity_poly.pdbx_seq_one_letter_code
_entity_poly.pdbx_strand_id
1 'polypeptide(L)'
;MKIAQIHPGCGIPVPPPSWGAIEKIVWEFICNQKELGHEVDLRWSGDIKLGEYDIVHVHVANLAIQLADKGIPYVYQLHDHHAYHYGKESHVYLENLKAIEGSVVSLVPAKFLVDYFNHPKVEYFAHGVNIDEFYPTDKPKPTEPKLLMVANNGLAGDPTFDRKGFTYGWGLAVKNNLPITIAGPSANKQFFNSHLWMLNYPKLNLVFDTPNSTLLELYHNHDIFVHPTMLEAGHPNLTMVEAAAAGLPIIANWEHATDFHGAWRAPRDVF
;
A
#
# COMPACT_ATOMS: atom_id res chain seq x y z
N MET A 1 -4.94 2.76 28.00
CA MET A 1 -3.86 3.68 27.64
C MET A 1 -4.43 4.76 26.74
N LYS A 2 -3.81 5.93 26.72
CA LYS A 2 -4.13 7.01 25.79
C LYS A 2 -3.12 7.03 24.65
N ILE A 3 -3.57 6.88 23.42
CA ILE A 3 -2.73 6.68 22.21
C ILE A 3 -2.99 7.81 21.23
N ALA A 4 -1.93 8.43 20.70
CA ALA A 4 -2.02 9.33 19.55
C ALA A 4 -1.61 8.59 18.28
N GLN A 5 -2.48 8.56 17.27
CA GLN A 5 -2.16 8.21 15.90
C GLN A 5 -1.87 9.50 15.12
N ILE A 6 -0.64 9.70 14.65
CA ILE A 6 -0.23 10.94 13.98
C ILE A 6 -0.04 10.70 12.49
N HIS A 7 -0.92 11.32 11.69
CA HIS A 7 -0.86 11.28 10.23
C HIS A 7 -1.19 12.65 9.65
N PRO A 8 -0.41 13.20 8.73
CA PRO A 8 -0.52 14.58 8.26
C PRO A 8 -1.75 14.85 7.38
N GLY A 9 -2.54 13.82 7.06
CA GLY A 9 -3.75 13.98 6.28
C GLY A 9 -3.52 14.62 4.92
N CYS A 10 -2.69 14.08 4.08
CA CYS A 10 -2.29 14.60 2.77
C CYS A 10 -3.46 14.96 1.81
N GLY A 11 -4.52 15.58 2.34
CA GLY A 11 -5.76 15.88 1.64
C GLY A 11 -6.75 14.70 1.58
N ILE A 12 -6.41 13.57 2.17
CA ILE A 12 -7.26 12.37 2.23
C ILE A 12 -7.77 12.23 3.68
N PRO A 13 -9.09 12.10 3.89
CA PRO A 13 -9.63 11.91 5.24
C PRO A 13 -9.29 10.51 5.79
N VAL A 14 -9.38 10.36 7.12
CA VAL A 14 -9.29 9.08 7.81
C VAL A 14 -10.66 8.81 8.48
N PRO A 15 -11.39 7.76 8.07
CA PRO A 15 -11.11 6.80 6.99
C PRO A 15 -11.22 7.42 5.60
N PRO A 16 -10.48 6.89 4.62
CA PRO A 16 -10.58 7.37 3.25
C PRO A 16 -11.85 6.82 2.56
N PRO A 17 -12.52 7.61 1.70
CA PRO A 17 -13.75 7.16 1.03
C PRO A 17 -13.50 6.14 -0.09
N SER A 18 -12.31 6.16 -0.71
CA SER A 18 -11.96 5.27 -1.82
C SER A 18 -10.48 4.83 -1.76
N TRP A 19 -9.55 5.66 -2.21
CA TRP A 19 -8.11 5.40 -2.18
C TRP A 19 -7.46 6.08 -0.96
N GLY A 20 -6.27 5.63 -0.56
CA GLY A 20 -5.56 6.11 0.62
C GLY A 20 -5.13 4.94 1.50
N ALA A 21 -4.07 4.23 1.08
CA ALA A 21 -3.63 3.01 1.76
C ALA A 21 -3.15 3.28 3.19
N ILE A 22 -2.40 4.37 3.39
CA ILE A 22 -1.90 4.73 4.73
C ILE A 22 -3.07 5.13 5.63
N GLU A 23 -3.99 5.93 5.11
CA GLU A 23 -5.19 6.39 5.82
C GLU A 23 -6.08 5.21 6.24
N LYS A 24 -6.21 4.17 5.41
CA LYS A 24 -6.88 2.92 5.77
C LYS A 24 -6.18 2.23 6.93
N ILE A 25 -4.86 2.05 6.84
CA ILE A 25 -4.06 1.40 7.89
C ILE A 25 -4.17 2.18 9.21
N VAL A 26 -4.08 3.51 9.17
CA VAL A 26 -4.26 4.37 10.36
C VAL A 26 -5.65 4.19 10.96
N TRP A 27 -6.69 4.14 10.12
CA TRP A 27 -8.05 3.91 10.56
C TRP A 27 -8.23 2.55 11.24
N GLU A 28 -7.69 1.49 10.65
CA GLU A 28 -7.70 0.15 11.25
C GLU A 28 -6.97 0.11 12.61
N PHE A 29 -5.84 0.80 12.75
CA PHE A 29 -5.19 0.96 14.06
C PHE A 29 -6.12 1.62 15.07
N ILE A 30 -6.78 2.72 14.69
CA ILE A 30 -7.69 3.45 15.60
C ILE A 30 -8.85 2.53 16.03
N CYS A 31 -9.49 1.84 15.11
CA CYS A 31 -10.62 0.95 15.39
C CYS A 31 -10.21 -0.19 16.33
N ASN A 32 -9.18 -0.95 15.96
CA ASN A 32 -8.73 -2.11 16.72
C ASN A 32 -8.20 -1.72 18.12
N GLN A 33 -7.49 -0.61 18.24
CA GLN A 33 -7.02 -0.13 19.55
C GLN A 33 -8.19 0.31 20.45
N LYS A 34 -9.23 0.92 19.89
CA LYS A 34 -10.45 1.26 20.64
C LYS A 34 -11.21 0.01 21.10
N GLU A 35 -11.29 -1.02 20.27
CA GLU A 35 -11.88 -2.32 20.61
C GLU A 35 -11.12 -3.01 21.74
N LEU A 36 -9.80 -2.81 21.80
CA LEU A 36 -8.95 -3.27 22.89
C LEU A 36 -9.08 -2.42 24.18
N GLY A 37 -9.97 -1.42 24.20
CA GLY A 37 -10.26 -0.58 25.36
C GLY A 37 -9.28 0.57 25.57
N HIS A 38 -8.59 1.02 24.52
CA HIS A 38 -7.72 2.19 24.59
C HIS A 38 -8.46 3.47 24.17
N GLU A 39 -8.06 4.62 24.75
CA GLU A 39 -8.44 5.94 24.25
C GLU A 39 -7.51 6.31 23.10
N VAL A 40 -8.06 6.56 21.91
CA VAL A 40 -7.24 6.80 20.70
C VAL A 40 -7.68 8.07 20.01
N ASP A 41 -6.73 8.99 19.85
CA ASP A 41 -6.90 10.26 19.16
C ASP A 41 -6.16 10.24 17.82
N LEU A 42 -6.82 10.72 16.74
CA LEU A 42 -6.17 11.05 15.49
C LEU A 42 -5.65 12.49 15.54
N ARG A 43 -4.35 12.67 15.28
CA ARG A 43 -3.68 13.98 15.26
C ARG A 43 -3.06 14.23 13.88
N TRP A 44 -3.26 15.43 13.37
CA TRP A 44 -2.79 15.83 12.04
C TRP A 44 -1.40 16.49 12.07
N SER A 45 -0.89 16.77 13.25
CA SER A 45 0.41 17.41 13.45
C SER A 45 1.12 16.83 14.67
N GLY A 46 2.44 17.01 14.73
CA GLY A 46 3.26 16.71 15.91
C GLY A 46 3.12 17.74 17.04
N ASP A 47 2.03 18.52 17.08
CA ASP A 47 1.78 19.49 18.15
C ASP A 47 1.09 18.83 19.35
N ILE A 48 1.87 18.07 20.06
CA ILE A 48 1.52 17.38 21.31
C ILE A 48 2.55 17.72 22.38
N LYS A 49 2.14 17.59 23.65
CA LYS A 49 3.02 17.84 24.81
C LYS A 49 3.62 16.53 25.32
N LEU A 50 4.81 16.61 25.89
CA LEU A 50 5.43 15.47 26.56
C LEU A 50 4.50 14.98 27.69
N GLY A 51 4.22 13.66 27.70
CA GLY A 51 3.33 13.01 28.67
C GLY A 51 1.83 13.21 28.43
N GLU A 52 1.41 13.83 27.32
CA GLU A 52 0.00 13.96 26.94
C GLU A 52 -0.62 12.61 26.55
N TYR A 53 0.20 11.69 26.01
CA TYR A 53 -0.18 10.34 25.59
C TYR A 53 0.76 9.31 26.17
N ASP A 54 0.25 8.11 26.44
CA ASP A 54 1.05 6.96 26.86
C ASP A 54 1.87 6.41 25.68
N ILE A 55 1.28 6.45 24.47
CA ILE A 55 1.92 6.03 23.21
C ILE A 55 1.65 7.09 22.13
N VAL A 56 2.70 7.45 21.42
CA VAL A 56 2.62 8.28 20.23
C VAL A 56 3.08 7.45 19.03
N HIS A 57 2.18 7.18 18.09
CA HIS A 57 2.43 6.41 16.88
C HIS A 57 2.39 7.34 15.66
N VAL A 58 3.51 7.51 14.97
CA VAL A 58 3.67 8.46 13.89
C VAL A 58 3.95 7.74 12.56
N HIS A 59 3.28 8.19 11.50
CA HIS A 59 3.25 7.51 10.20
C HIS A 59 4.04 8.22 9.09
N VAL A 60 4.76 9.30 9.41
CA VAL A 60 5.59 10.06 8.46
C VAL A 60 6.87 10.56 9.10
N ALA A 61 7.98 10.49 8.38
CA ALA A 61 9.31 10.76 8.90
C ALA A 61 9.49 12.20 9.39
N ASN A 62 9.00 13.20 8.67
CA ASN A 62 9.15 14.61 9.04
C ASN A 62 8.46 14.95 10.37
N LEU A 63 7.30 14.36 10.67
CA LEU A 63 6.63 14.55 11.98
C LEU A 63 7.33 13.76 13.08
N ALA A 64 7.86 12.57 12.78
CA ALA A 64 8.68 11.80 13.70
C ALA A 64 9.91 12.60 14.15
N ILE A 65 10.60 13.26 13.23
CA ILE A 65 11.75 14.12 13.52
C ILE A 65 11.36 15.31 14.40
N GLN A 66 10.21 15.95 14.14
CA GLN A 66 9.72 17.03 14.98
C GLN A 66 9.41 16.58 16.43
N LEU A 67 8.94 15.34 16.60
CA LEU A 67 8.73 14.76 17.94
C LEU A 67 10.06 14.49 18.63
N ALA A 68 11.05 13.96 17.91
CA ALA A 68 12.40 13.75 18.44
C ALA A 68 13.03 15.07 18.92
N ASP A 69 12.93 16.13 18.11
CA ASP A 69 13.46 17.47 18.44
C ASP A 69 12.77 18.07 19.70
N LYS A 70 11.54 17.66 20.02
CA LYS A 70 10.81 18.02 21.23
C LYS A 70 11.06 17.07 22.41
N GLY A 71 11.85 16.00 22.25
CA GLY A 71 12.08 14.97 23.25
C GLY A 71 10.87 14.09 23.56
N ILE A 72 9.90 14.00 22.65
CA ILE A 72 8.69 13.19 22.80
C ILE A 72 8.98 11.77 22.30
N PRO A 73 8.85 10.71 23.14
CA PRO A 73 9.02 9.33 22.71
C PRO A 73 7.92 8.93 21.71
N TYR A 74 8.28 8.19 20.65
CA TYR A 74 7.32 7.74 19.66
C TYR A 74 7.68 6.38 19.04
N VAL A 75 6.67 5.69 18.54
CA VAL A 75 6.77 4.59 17.59
C VAL A 75 6.70 5.18 16.18
N TYR A 76 7.65 4.88 15.32
CA TYR A 76 7.63 5.29 13.93
C TYR A 76 7.20 4.12 13.04
N GLN A 77 6.25 4.34 12.13
CA GLN A 77 5.87 3.34 11.13
C GLN A 77 6.16 3.84 9.72
N LEU A 78 7.06 3.14 9.05
CA LEU A 78 7.32 3.29 7.62
C LEU A 78 6.27 2.50 6.83
N HIS A 79 5.69 3.12 5.80
CA HIS A 79 4.62 2.50 5.00
C HIS A 79 5.04 2.08 3.60
N ASP A 80 6.22 2.48 3.16
CA ASP A 80 6.69 2.27 1.80
C ASP A 80 8.15 1.80 1.76
N HIS A 81 8.67 1.65 0.56
CA HIS A 81 10.04 1.22 0.27
C HIS A 81 10.85 2.31 -0.42
N HIS A 82 10.37 3.54 -0.45
CA HIS A 82 11.03 4.61 -1.19
C HIS A 82 12.47 4.82 -0.75
N ALA A 83 12.76 4.70 0.55
CA ALA A 83 14.13 4.77 1.07
C ALA A 83 15.07 3.72 0.43
N TYR A 84 14.55 2.50 0.16
CA TYR A 84 15.28 1.45 -0.55
C TYR A 84 15.44 1.79 -2.04
N HIS A 85 14.36 2.22 -2.67
CA HIS A 85 14.36 2.51 -4.11
C HIS A 85 15.30 3.64 -4.50
N TYR A 86 15.32 4.73 -3.72
CA TYR A 86 16.19 5.89 -3.99
C TYR A 86 17.63 5.72 -3.48
N GLY A 87 17.89 4.70 -2.65
CA GLY A 87 19.23 4.38 -2.13
C GLY A 87 19.64 5.18 -0.90
N LYS A 88 20.72 4.72 -0.25
CA LYS A 88 21.17 5.21 1.07
C LYS A 88 21.67 6.65 1.10
N GLU A 89 22.02 7.22 -0.04
CA GLU A 89 22.47 8.62 -0.16
C GLU A 89 21.33 9.59 -0.42
N SER A 90 20.12 9.08 -0.63
CA SER A 90 18.95 9.91 -0.93
C SER A 90 18.45 10.66 0.31
N HIS A 91 17.88 11.84 0.06
CA HIS A 91 17.16 12.60 1.10
C HIS A 91 16.09 11.73 1.79
N VAL A 92 15.36 10.92 1.02
CA VAL A 92 14.31 10.03 1.54
C VAL A 92 14.87 9.01 2.53
N TYR A 93 16.02 8.39 2.22
CA TYR A 93 16.67 7.46 3.15
C TYR A 93 17.13 8.16 4.41
N LEU A 94 17.83 9.29 4.27
CA LEU A 94 18.41 10.04 5.39
C LEU A 94 17.33 10.58 6.34
N GLU A 95 16.21 11.04 5.80
CA GLU A 95 15.05 11.49 6.59
C GLU A 95 14.43 10.32 7.38
N ASN A 96 14.22 9.17 6.72
CA ASN A 96 13.71 7.97 7.39
C ASN A 96 14.70 7.47 8.45
N LEU A 97 16.00 7.46 8.18
CA LEU A 97 17.02 7.06 9.15
C LEU A 97 17.00 7.96 10.40
N LYS A 98 16.92 9.29 10.21
CA LYS A 98 16.79 10.24 11.33
C LYS A 98 15.52 9.98 12.15
N ALA A 99 14.39 9.67 11.52
CA ALA A 99 13.16 9.29 12.21
C ALA A 99 13.32 7.99 13.01
N ILE A 100 14.02 7.00 12.45
CA ILE A 100 14.33 5.72 13.11
C ILE A 100 15.23 5.95 14.34
N GLU A 101 16.31 6.72 14.20
CA GLU A 101 17.24 7.02 15.30
C GLU A 101 16.56 7.67 16.50
N GLY A 102 15.63 8.59 16.24
CA GLY A 102 14.86 9.29 17.29
C GLY A 102 13.73 8.46 17.91
N SER A 103 13.29 7.37 17.29
CA SER A 103 12.18 6.54 17.77
C SER A 103 12.53 5.69 19.00
N VAL A 104 11.51 5.19 19.67
CA VAL A 104 11.64 4.07 20.63
C VAL A 104 11.78 2.75 19.86
N VAL A 105 10.92 2.57 18.85
CA VAL A 105 10.93 1.46 17.90
C VAL A 105 10.39 1.96 16.57
N SER A 106 10.89 1.40 15.47
CA SER A 106 10.43 1.68 14.11
C SER A 106 9.94 0.42 13.43
N LEU A 107 8.74 0.48 12.90
CA LEU A 107 8.05 -0.63 12.25
C LEU A 107 8.20 -0.49 10.73
N VAL A 108 8.64 -1.56 10.07
CA VAL A 108 8.79 -1.58 8.61
C VAL A 108 7.96 -2.71 7.99
N PRO A 109 7.34 -2.49 6.80
CA PRO A 109 6.36 -3.42 6.23
C PRO A 109 6.97 -4.66 5.57
N ALA A 110 8.30 -4.76 5.47
CA ALA A 110 8.98 -5.87 4.82
C ALA A 110 10.27 -6.27 5.53
N LYS A 111 10.59 -7.59 5.52
CA LYS A 111 11.78 -8.13 6.19
C LYS A 111 13.07 -7.59 5.60
N PHE A 112 13.17 -7.43 4.28
CA PHE A 112 14.36 -6.89 3.64
C PHE A 112 14.67 -5.44 4.08
N LEU A 113 13.67 -4.67 4.51
CA LEU A 113 13.88 -3.31 5.04
C LEU A 113 14.56 -3.33 6.42
N VAL A 114 14.36 -4.38 7.23
CA VAL A 114 15.08 -4.57 8.49
C VAL A 114 16.58 -4.70 8.20
N ASP A 115 16.92 -5.58 7.25
CA ASP A 115 18.33 -5.79 6.84
C ASP A 115 18.91 -4.54 6.15
N TYR A 116 18.10 -3.84 5.36
CA TYR A 116 18.52 -2.65 4.63
C TYR A 116 18.89 -1.48 5.54
N PHE A 117 18.04 -1.18 6.53
CA PHE A 117 18.33 -0.15 7.53
C PHE A 117 19.41 -0.61 8.52
N ASN A 118 19.43 -1.91 8.85
CA ASN A 118 20.40 -2.53 9.79
C ASN A 118 20.52 -1.72 11.09
N HIS A 119 19.40 -1.37 11.71
CA HIS A 119 19.35 -0.53 12.90
C HIS A 119 18.60 -1.26 14.03
N PRO A 120 19.10 -1.26 15.28
CA PRO A 120 18.54 -2.06 16.39
C PRO A 120 17.11 -1.70 16.79
N LYS A 121 16.62 -0.55 16.39
CA LYS A 121 15.22 -0.11 16.64
C LYS A 121 14.26 -0.50 15.54
N VAL A 122 14.73 -1.13 14.44
CA VAL A 122 13.87 -1.50 13.29
C VAL A 122 13.36 -2.90 13.46
N GLU A 123 12.04 -3.05 13.41
CA GLU A 123 11.34 -4.32 13.52
C GLU A 123 10.40 -4.52 12.33
N TYR A 124 10.25 -5.78 11.90
CA TYR A 124 9.30 -6.13 10.86
C TYR A 124 7.87 -6.13 11.41
N PHE A 125 7.01 -5.40 10.74
CA PHE A 125 5.57 -5.36 11.02
C PHE A 125 4.78 -5.30 9.71
N ALA A 126 4.23 -6.44 9.29
CA ALA A 126 3.45 -6.54 8.06
C ALA A 126 2.18 -5.67 8.12
N HIS A 127 1.80 -5.09 7.00
CA HIS A 127 0.48 -4.48 6.87
C HIS A 127 -0.59 -5.56 7.01
N GLY A 128 -1.56 -5.33 7.89
CA GLY A 128 -2.75 -6.14 8.05
C GLY A 128 -3.87 -5.75 7.10
N VAL A 129 -4.89 -6.58 7.05
CA VAL A 129 -6.15 -6.33 6.36
C VAL A 129 -7.30 -6.78 7.26
N ASN A 130 -8.41 -6.06 7.19
CA ASN A 130 -9.62 -6.45 7.90
C ASN A 130 -10.27 -7.66 7.19
N ILE A 131 -10.19 -8.83 7.82
CA ILE A 131 -10.72 -10.10 7.25
C ILE A 131 -12.25 -10.20 7.36
N ASP A 132 -12.90 -9.35 8.14
CA ASP A 132 -14.36 -9.22 8.16
C ASP A 132 -14.85 -8.36 7.00
N GLU A 133 -14.01 -7.48 6.48
CA GLU A 133 -14.27 -6.68 5.27
C GLU A 133 -13.85 -7.43 4.00
N PHE A 134 -12.67 -8.10 4.01
CA PHE A 134 -12.14 -8.83 2.85
C PHE A 134 -12.09 -10.32 3.17
N TYR A 135 -12.97 -11.10 2.53
CA TYR A 135 -13.10 -12.54 2.73
C TYR A 135 -13.32 -13.26 1.40
N PRO A 136 -12.93 -14.54 1.31
CA PRO A 136 -13.10 -15.31 0.08
C PRO A 136 -14.56 -15.69 -0.14
N THR A 137 -14.92 -15.92 -1.40
CA THR A 137 -16.20 -16.52 -1.77
C THR A 137 -15.97 -17.86 -2.48
N ASP A 138 -16.92 -18.78 -2.31
CA ASP A 138 -16.95 -20.01 -3.08
C ASP A 138 -17.36 -19.67 -4.53
N LYS A 139 -16.39 -19.77 -5.45
CA LYS A 139 -16.59 -19.57 -6.87
C LYS A 139 -16.30 -20.85 -7.64
N PRO A 140 -17.12 -21.21 -8.64
CA PRO A 140 -16.72 -22.25 -9.58
C PRO A 140 -15.50 -21.80 -10.35
N LYS A 141 -14.64 -22.73 -10.74
CA LYS A 141 -13.47 -22.44 -11.57
C LYS A 141 -13.94 -21.85 -12.90
N PRO A 142 -13.50 -20.63 -13.27
CA PRO A 142 -13.96 -19.97 -14.49
C PRO A 142 -13.40 -20.68 -15.72
N THR A 143 -14.17 -20.66 -16.80
CA THR A 143 -13.70 -21.12 -18.13
C THR A 143 -12.79 -20.06 -18.78
N GLU A 144 -13.02 -18.78 -18.51
CA GLU A 144 -12.21 -17.66 -18.95
C GLU A 144 -11.92 -16.78 -17.72
N PRO A 145 -10.71 -16.86 -17.13
CA PRO A 145 -10.39 -16.08 -15.93
C PRO A 145 -10.30 -14.58 -16.23
N LYS A 146 -10.83 -13.77 -15.32
CA LYS A 146 -10.81 -12.30 -15.38
C LYS A 146 -9.67 -11.77 -14.52
N LEU A 147 -8.83 -10.93 -15.12
CA LEU A 147 -7.70 -10.30 -14.44
C LEU A 147 -8.14 -8.99 -13.79
N LEU A 148 -7.60 -8.71 -12.59
CA LEU A 148 -7.82 -7.47 -11.86
C LEU A 148 -6.49 -6.81 -11.51
N MET A 149 -6.38 -5.51 -11.73
CA MET A 149 -5.38 -4.63 -11.13
C MET A 149 -6.08 -3.54 -10.33
N VAL A 150 -5.63 -3.30 -9.10
CA VAL A 150 -6.08 -2.17 -8.28
C VAL A 150 -4.85 -1.37 -7.88
N ALA A 151 -4.68 -0.17 -8.43
CA ALA A 151 -3.47 0.61 -8.20
C ALA A 151 -3.66 2.11 -8.45
N ASN A 152 -2.88 2.93 -7.73
CA ASN A 152 -2.73 4.35 -7.96
C ASN A 152 -1.37 4.66 -8.63
N ASN A 153 -1.40 5.08 -9.88
CA ASN A 153 -0.20 5.46 -10.64
C ASN A 153 0.14 6.96 -10.51
N GLY A 154 -0.83 7.76 -10.04
CA GLY A 154 -0.79 9.24 -10.14
C GLY A 154 0.16 9.96 -9.17
N LEU A 155 0.92 9.25 -8.31
CA LEU A 155 1.76 9.89 -7.29
C LEU A 155 3.24 10.04 -7.69
N ALA A 156 3.63 9.71 -8.91
CA ALA A 156 5.05 9.57 -9.29
C ALA A 156 5.67 10.80 -9.99
N GLY A 157 5.05 11.96 -9.96
CA GLY A 157 5.57 13.19 -10.59
C GLY A 157 5.40 13.22 -12.12
N ASP A 158 5.65 12.12 -12.83
CA ASP A 158 5.36 11.96 -14.26
C ASP A 158 4.14 11.06 -14.44
N PRO A 159 3.00 11.62 -14.85
CA PRO A 159 1.77 10.85 -15.02
C PRO A 159 1.80 9.84 -16.17
N THR A 160 2.78 9.97 -17.07
CA THR A 160 2.96 9.05 -18.21
C THR A 160 3.83 7.86 -17.84
N PHE A 161 4.57 7.93 -16.74
CA PHE A 161 5.42 6.84 -16.28
C PHE A 161 4.59 5.70 -15.69
N ASP A 162 4.80 4.49 -16.19
CA ASP A 162 4.08 3.29 -15.77
C ASP A 162 4.67 2.68 -14.48
N ARG A 163 4.53 3.39 -13.37
CA ARG A 163 5.03 2.93 -12.08
C ARG A 163 4.39 1.63 -11.60
N LYS A 164 3.11 1.48 -11.88
CA LYS A 164 2.31 0.33 -11.42
C LYS A 164 2.25 -0.83 -12.41
N GLY A 165 2.90 -0.70 -13.58
CA GLY A 165 2.98 -1.75 -14.57
C GLY A 165 1.66 -2.02 -15.30
N PHE A 166 0.85 -1.00 -15.54
CA PHE A 166 -0.42 -1.14 -16.28
C PHE A 166 -0.21 -1.72 -17.67
N THR A 167 0.87 -1.32 -18.36
CA THR A 167 1.21 -1.85 -19.69
C THR A 167 1.56 -3.34 -19.63
N TYR A 168 2.20 -3.80 -18.55
CA TYR A 168 2.52 -5.22 -18.37
C TYR A 168 1.27 -6.05 -18.08
N GLY A 169 0.40 -5.59 -17.17
CA GLY A 169 -0.87 -6.26 -16.89
C GLY A 169 -1.77 -6.32 -18.13
N TRP A 170 -1.85 -5.22 -18.88
CA TRP A 170 -2.52 -5.19 -20.17
C TRP A 170 -1.88 -6.16 -21.18
N GLY A 171 -0.56 -6.19 -21.29
CA GLY A 171 0.17 -7.10 -22.19
C GLY A 171 -0.09 -8.57 -21.86
N LEU A 172 -0.14 -8.92 -20.56
CA LEU A 172 -0.52 -10.25 -20.10
C LEU A 172 -1.94 -10.62 -20.56
N ALA A 173 -2.89 -9.70 -20.43
CA ALA A 173 -4.27 -9.89 -20.85
C ALA A 173 -4.38 -10.09 -22.37
N VAL A 174 -3.73 -9.23 -23.16
CA VAL A 174 -3.73 -9.31 -24.64
C VAL A 174 -3.12 -10.62 -25.13
N LYS A 175 -1.93 -10.98 -24.61
CA LYS A 175 -1.21 -12.20 -24.99
C LYS A 175 -2.04 -13.46 -24.79
N ASN A 176 -2.86 -13.49 -23.75
CA ASN A 176 -3.67 -14.65 -23.39
C ASN A 176 -5.16 -14.49 -23.78
N ASN A 177 -5.50 -13.39 -24.44
CA ASN A 177 -6.88 -13.04 -24.84
C ASN A 177 -7.86 -13.04 -23.66
N LEU A 178 -7.45 -12.53 -22.47
CA LEU A 178 -8.23 -12.53 -21.24
C LEU A 178 -8.81 -11.14 -20.93
N PRO A 179 -10.01 -11.06 -20.32
CA PRO A 179 -10.53 -9.79 -19.82
C PRO A 179 -9.69 -9.28 -18.68
N ILE A 180 -9.47 -7.97 -18.63
CA ILE A 180 -8.76 -7.28 -17.56
C ILE A 180 -9.52 -6.03 -17.13
N THR A 181 -9.66 -5.88 -15.83
CA THR A 181 -10.12 -4.63 -15.20
C THR A 181 -8.94 -3.95 -14.52
N ILE A 182 -8.74 -2.66 -14.81
CA ILE A 182 -7.77 -1.81 -14.11
C ILE A 182 -8.56 -0.78 -13.33
N ALA A 183 -8.49 -0.87 -12.00
CA ALA A 183 -9.19 0.00 -11.08
C ALA A 183 -8.21 0.92 -10.32
N GLY A 184 -8.67 2.14 -10.02
CA GLY A 184 -7.87 3.10 -9.26
C GLY A 184 -8.49 4.50 -9.22
N PRO A 185 -7.76 5.52 -8.72
CA PRO A 185 -8.27 6.89 -8.70
C PRO A 185 -8.37 7.48 -10.11
N SER A 186 -9.22 8.48 -10.27
CA SER A 186 -9.40 9.21 -11.53
C SER A 186 -8.10 9.89 -12.02
N ALA A 187 -7.13 10.13 -11.15
CA ALA A 187 -5.79 10.56 -11.52
C ALA A 187 -5.10 9.62 -12.53
N ASN A 188 -5.44 8.32 -12.51
CA ASN A 188 -4.94 7.34 -13.49
C ASN A 188 -5.39 7.63 -14.93
N LYS A 189 -6.46 8.41 -15.14
CA LYS A 189 -6.92 8.81 -16.48
C LYS A 189 -5.81 9.47 -17.29
N GLN A 190 -4.91 10.19 -16.62
CA GLN A 190 -3.82 10.88 -17.29
C GLN A 190 -2.84 9.88 -17.92
N PHE A 191 -2.56 8.76 -17.25
CA PHE A 191 -1.77 7.66 -17.83
C PHE A 191 -2.45 7.07 -19.07
N PHE A 192 -3.74 6.72 -19.00
CA PHE A 192 -4.45 6.13 -20.13
C PHE A 192 -4.62 7.10 -21.31
N ASN A 193 -4.73 8.42 -21.04
CA ASN A 193 -4.75 9.44 -22.09
C ASN A 193 -3.42 9.52 -22.86
N SER A 194 -2.30 9.20 -22.25
CA SER A 194 -1.01 9.11 -22.93
C SER A 194 -0.73 7.72 -23.56
N HIS A 195 -1.57 6.73 -23.25
CA HIS A 195 -1.45 5.36 -23.73
C HIS A 195 -2.74 4.89 -24.44
N LEU A 196 -3.29 5.73 -25.33
CA LEU A 196 -4.59 5.47 -26.01
C LEU A 196 -4.65 4.14 -26.76
N TRP A 197 -3.50 3.63 -27.19
CA TRP A 197 -3.42 2.33 -27.86
C TRP A 197 -3.89 1.16 -26.98
N MET A 198 -3.81 1.27 -25.64
CA MET A 198 -4.34 0.26 -24.73
C MET A 198 -5.85 0.16 -24.82
N LEU A 199 -6.53 1.28 -25.09
CA LEU A 199 -7.99 1.35 -25.17
C LEU A 199 -8.58 0.61 -26.38
N ASN A 200 -7.75 0.24 -27.36
CA ASN A 200 -8.17 -0.58 -28.49
C ASN A 200 -8.38 -2.06 -28.13
N TYR A 201 -8.01 -2.48 -26.90
CA TYR A 201 -8.26 -3.85 -26.47
C TYR A 201 -9.71 -4.00 -25.99
N PRO A 202 -10.55 -4.79 -26.67
CA PRO A 202 -12.00 -4.82 -26.41
C PRO A 202 -12.37 -5.47 -25.06
N LYS A 203 -11.43 -6.18 -24.41
CA LYS A 203 -11.62 -6.81 -23.11
C LYS A 203 -10.98 -6.01 -21.97
N LEU A 204 -10.52 -4.76 -22.21
CA LEU A 204 -10.07 -3.85 -21.18
C LEU A 204 -11.26 -3.11 -20.56
N ASN A 205 -11.37 -3.16 -19.25
CA ASN A 205 -12.31 -2.35 -18.48
C ASN A 205 -11.54 -1.42 -17.54
N LEU A 206 -11.88 -0.12 -17.52
CA LEU A 206 -11.30 0.87 -16.62
C LEU A 206 -12.36 1.31 -15.60
N VAL A 207 -12.01 1.21 -14.32
CA VAL A 207 -12.88 1.59 -13.21
C VAL A 207 -12.19 2.63 -12.37
N PHE A 208 -12.81 3.81 -12.20
CA PHE A 208 -12.22 4.91 -11.46
C PHE A 208 -13.03 5.25 -10.22
N ASP A 209 -12.30 5.63 -9.16
CA ASP A 209 -12.86 6.13 -7.90
C ASP A 209 -13.85 5.15 -7.23
N THR A 210 -13.54 3.85 -7.30
CA THR A 210 -14.32 2.81 -6.61
C THR A 210 -14.36 3.10 -5.11
N PRO A 211 -15.55 3.23 -4.51
CA PRO A 211 -15.69 3.36 -3.07
C PRO A 211 -15.13 2.15 -2.33
N ASN A 212 -14.52 2.34 -1.16
CA ASN A 212 -14.03 1.22 -0.34
C ASN A 212 -15.13 0.20 -0.04
N SER A 213 -16.36 0.67 0.20
CA SER A 213 -17.52 -0.19 0.49
C SER A 213 -17.89 -1.17 -0.62
N THR A 214 -17.47 -0.92 -1.88
CA THR A 214 -17.73 -1.78 -3.04
C THR A 214 -16.47 -2.45 -3.57
N LEU A 215 -15.31 -2.21 -2.94
CA LEU A 215 -14.04 -2.77 -3.39
C LEU A 215 -14.01 -4.31 -3.28
N LEU A 216 -14.63 -4.87 -2.24
CA LEU A 216 -14.76 -6.32 -2.08
C LEU A 216 -15.49 -6.96 -3.27
N GLU A 217 -16.57 -6.34 -3.76
CA GLU A 217 -17.30 -6.84 -4.94
C GLU A 217 -16.41 -6.88 -6.17
N LEU A 218 -15.50 -5.90 -6.31
CA LEU A 218 -14.54 -5.89 -7.40
C LEU A 218 -13.60 -7.10 -7.31
N TYR A 219 -13.06 -7.40 -6.12
CA TYR A 219 -12.26 -8.62 -5.92
C TYR A 219 -13.09 -9.88 -6.18
N HIS A 220 -14.32 -9.96 -5.67
CA HIS A 220 -15.18 -11.12 -5.87
C HIS A 220 -15.61 -11.34 -7.32
N ASN A 221 -15.63 -10.33 -8.18
CA ASN A 221 -16.02 -10.45 -9.59
C ASN A 221 -14.84 -10.82 -10.52
N HIS A 222 -13.64 -11.02 -9.97
CA HIS A 222 -12.43 -11.37 -10.72
C HIS A 222 -11.79 -12.66 -10.19
N ASP A 223 -10.87 -13.23 -10.92
CA ASP A 223 -10.32 -14.55 -10.65
C ASP A 223 -8.82 -14.55 -10.36
N ILE A 224 -8.08 -13.55 -10.85
CA ILE A 224 -6.63 -13.41 -10.69
C ILE A 224 -6.30 -11.94 -10.44
N PHE A 225 -5.56 -11.66 -9.38
CA PHE A 225 -5.01 -10.32 -9.12
C PHE A 225 -3.63 -10.20 -9.75
N VAL A 226 -3.40 -9.13 -10.51
CA VAL A 226 -2.14 -8.89 -11.22
C VAL A 226 -1.50 -7.62 -10.67
N HIS A 227 -0.26 -7.72 -10.19
CA HIS A 227 0.47 -6.60 -9.59
C HIS A 227 1.90 -6.49 -10.12
N PRO A 228 2.09 -6.08 -11.39
CA PRO A 228 3.38 -6.04 -12.06
C PRO A 228 4.07 -4.69 -11.85
N THR A 229 4.15 -4.22 -10.62
CA THR A 229 4.74 -2.92 -10.29
C THR A 229 6.21 -2.82 -10.68
N MET A 230 6.62 -1.65 -11.14
CA MET A 230 8.01 -1.38 -11.58
C MET A 230 8.89 -0.85 -10.46
N LEU A 231 8.32 -0.24 -9.44
CA LEU A 231 9.05 0.50 -8.43
C LEU A 231 8.90 -0.03 -6.99
N GLU A 232 8.01 -0.99 -6.76
CA GLU A 232 7.83 -1.54 -5.43
C GLU A 232 8.78 -2.71 -5.21
N ALA A 233 9.64 -2.59 -4.19
CA ALA A 233 10.68 -3.58 -3.90
C ALA A 233 10.15 -4.83 -3.16
N GLY A 234 8.85 -5.10 -3.26
CA GLY A 234 8.31 -6.37 -2.80
C GLY A 234 7.80 -6.41 -1.37
N HIS A 235 7.44 -5.28 -0.77
CA HIS A 235 6.53 -5.38 0.36
C HIS A 235 5.10 -5.57 -0.18
N PRO A 236 4.28 -6.44 0.44
CA PRO A 236 2.90 -6.60 0.02
C PRO A 236 2.15 -5.30 0.30
N ASN A 237 1.78 -4.58 -0.76
CA ASN A 237 0.95 -3.40 -0.59
C ASN A 237 -0.49 -3.79 -0.21
N LEU A 238 -1.25 -2.82 0.28
CA LEU A 238 -2.57 -3.09 0.84
C LEU A 238 -3.51 -3.80 -0.16
N THR A 239 -3.51 -3.40 -1.43
CA THR A 239 -4.39 -4.02 -2.45
C THR A 239 -4.06 -5.48 -2.73
N MET A 240 -2.80 -5.90 -2.52
CA MET A 240 -2.44 -7.32 -2.62
C MET A 240 -2.91 -8.10 -1.41
N VAL A 241 -2.78 -7.53 -0.22
CA VAL A 241 -3.25 -8.17 1.02
C VAL A 241 -4.78 -8.30 0.99
N GLU A 242 -5.47 -7.29 0.50
CA GLU A 242 -6.93 -7.31 0.26
C GLU A 242 -7.32 -8.41 -0.75
N ALA A 243 -6.62 -8.47 -1.89
CA ALA A 243 -6.86 -9.48 -2.92
C ALA A 243 -6.64 -10.91 -2.39
N ALA A 244 -5.56 -11.12 -1.62
CA ALA A 244 -5.26 -12.40 -0.99
C ALA A 244 -6.34 -12.79 0.03
N ALA A 245 -6.78 -11.87 0.87
CA ALA A 245 -7.86 -12.08 1.84
C ALA A 245 -9.19 -12.39 1.14
N ALA A 246 -9.46 -11.76 -0.01
CA ALA A 246 -10.62 -12.06 -0.86
C ALA A 246 -10.49 -13.39 -1.64
N GLY A 247 -9.38 -14.13 -1.48
CA GLY A 247 -9.17 -15.45 -2.08
C GLY A 247 -8.65 -15.45 -3.52
N LEU A 248 -8.14 -14.31 -4.04
CA LEU A 248 -7.59 -14.25 -5.38
C LEU A 248 -6.12 -14.75 -5.39
N PRO A 249 -5.74 -15.63 -6.30
CA PRO A 249 -4.34 -15.88 -6.62
C PRO A 249 -3.70 -14.60 -7.18
N ILE A 250 -2.43 -14.37 -6.84
CA ILE A 250 -1.72 -13.14 -7.18
C ILE A 250 -0.56 -13.43 -8.13
N ILE A 251 -0.48 -12.69 -9.23
CA ILE A 251 0.67 -12.65 -10.12
C ILE A 251 1.42 -11.34 -9.87
N ALA A 252 2.68 -11.45 -9.44
CA ALA A 252 3.54 -10.31 -9.17
C ALA A 252 4.94 -10.53 -9.75
N ASN A 253 5.66 -9.45 -10.02
CA ASN A 253 7.01 -9.50 -10.63
C ASN A 253 8.10 -8.90 -9.74
N TRP A 254 7.87 -8.73 -8.45
CA TRP A 254 8.86 -8.10 -7.59
C TRP A 254 10.01 -9.02 -7.18
N GLU A 255 11.10 -8.39 -6.80
CA GLU A 255 12.29 -9.07 -6.33
C GLU A 255 12.05 -9.93 -5.08
N HIS A 256 11.24 -9.42 -4.15
CA HIS A 256 10.91 -10.08 -2.87
C HIS A 256 9.49 -10.65 -2.80
N ALA A 257 8.86 -10.92 -3.95
CA ALA A 257 7.49 -11.47 -3.98
C ALA A 257 7.32 -12.79 -3.21
N THR A 258 8.41 -13.56 -3.05
CA THR A 258 8.42 -14.83 -2.29
C THR A 258 8.23 -14.65 -0.78
N ASP A 259 8.39 -13.42 -0.26
CA ASP A 259 8.14 -13.11 1.15
C ASP A 259 6.64 -13.05 1.46
N PHE A 260 5.81 -13.04 0.43
CA PHE A 260 4.37 -13.04 0.54
C PHE A 260 3.79 -14.42 0.16
N HIS A 261 3.24 -15.13 1.14
CA HIS A 261 2.65 -16.45 0.94
C HIS A 261 1.44 -16.36 0.00
N GLY A 262 1.47 -17.12 -1.09
CA GLY A 262 0.40 -17.18 -2.09
C GLY A 262 0.58 -16.27 -3.32
N ALA A 263 1.65 -15.49 -3.39
CA ALA A 263 2.01 -14.77 -4.61
C ALA A 263 2.88 -15.64 -5.53
N TRP A 264 2.59 -15.59 -6.83
CA TRP A 264 3.42 -16.19 -7.88
C TRP A 264 4.32 -15.11 -8.48
N ARG A 265 5.63 -15.31 -8.37
CA ARG A 265 6.59 -14.45 -9.05
C ARG A 265 6.65 -14.85 -10.52
N ALA A 266 6.22 -13.95 -11.41
CA ALA A 266 6.46 -14.11 -12.83
C ALA A 266 7.79 -13.43 -13.21
N PRO A 267 8.67 -14.08 -14.01
CA PRO A 267 9.81 -13.42 -14.60
C PRO A 267 9.39 -12.21 -15.43
N ARG A 268 10.23 -11.16 -15.48
CA ARG A 268 9.93 -9.92 -16.22
C ARG A 268 9.72 -10.11 -17.71
N ASP A 269 10.30 -11.15 -18.27
CA ASP A 269 10.20 -11.53 -19.69
C ASP A 269 8.88 -12.24 -20.05
N VAL A 270 8.04 -12.54 -19.07
CA VAL A 270 6.71 -13.15 -19.30
C VAL A 270 5.63 -12.11 -19.54
N PHE A 271 5.90 -10.84 -19.26
CA PHE A 271 4.96 -9.72 -19.43
C PHE A 271 5.10 -9.04 -20.79
#